data_80f48755482dd06f700f050bf58de3af
#
_entry.id   80f48755482dd06f700f050bf58de3af
#
_cell.length_a   1.000
_cell.length_b   1.000
_cell.length_c   1.000
_cell.angle_alpha   90.00
_cell.angle_beta   90.00
_cell.angle_gamma   90.00
#
_symmetry.space_group_name_H-M   'P 1'
#
loop_
_entity.id
_entity.type
_entity.pdbx_description
1 polymer ?
#
loop_
_entity_poly.entity_id
_entity_poly.type
_entity_poly.pdbx_seq_one_letter_code
_entity_poly.pdbx_strand_id
1 'polypeptide(L)'
;MANAPVLSLDLPGIKKVRSGKVREVFDLGEAFLLVASDRISAFDVIMPNGIPRKGEVLTQISHFWFAKFASLVPNHLLAGADDPLPANLQSHAELLARRSMIVKKAKPLAIECIVRGYLSGSGWKEYKKSQTVCGIQLPAGLTESAELPEPIFTPSTKAEAGHDENISFAEAEKIVGPKLARQARDLSLMIYRAGRDYARQRGIIIADTKFEFGLFEGKLILIDEVLTPDSSRFWPADQYVPGQGQPSFDKQFVRDYLETLTWDKTPPGPVLPDEVVARTSAKYLEAYERLTGKQL
;
A
#
# COMPACT_ATOMS: atom_id res chain seq x y z
N MET A 1 -1.52 -8.56 -26.94
CA MET A 1 -0.24 -8.97 -26.33
C MET A 1 -0.15 -8.24 -25.00
N ALA A 2 0.09 -8.92 -23.88
CA ALA A 2 0.31 -8.24 -22.62
C ALA A 2 1.57 -7.39 -22.74
N ASN A 3 1.48 -6.10 -22.39
CA ASN A 3 2.66 -5.21 -22.39
C ASN A 3 3.72 -5.78 -21.46
N ALA A 4 4.98 -5.76 -21.87
CA ALA A 4 6.10 -6.18 -21.04
C ALA A 4 6.11 -5.33 -19.73
N PRO A 5 6.41 -5.94 -18.57
CA PRO A 5 6.43 -5.20 -17.31
C PRO A 5 7.56 -4.16 -17.27
N VAL A 6 7.27 -2.98 -16.76
CA VAL A 6 8.24 -1.90 -16.56
C VAL A 6 8.98 -2.12 -15.25
N LEU A 7 10.20 -2.64 -15.32
CA LEU A 7 11.03 -2.97 -14.14
C LEU A 7 11.99 -1.84 -13.76
N SER A 8 12.49 -1.13 -14.76
CA SER A 8 13.42 -0.01 -14.58
C SER A 8 12.80 1.27 -15.13
N LEU A 9 13.00 2.33 -14.41
CA LEU A 9 12.51 3.66 -14.76
C LEU A 9 13.70 4.62 -14.73
N ASP A 10 14.06 5.13 -15.89
CA ASP A 10 15.04 6.19 -16.05
C ASP A 10 14.44 7.32 -16.87
N LEU A 11 14.64 8.55 -16.41
CA LEU A 11 14.14 9.76 -17.06
C LEU A 11 15.34 10.68 -17.33
N PRO A 12 16.01 10.55 -18.49
CA PRO A 12 17.14 11.40 -18.84
C PRO A 12 16.81 12.90 -18.67
N GLY A 13 17.68 13.60 -17.98
CA GLY A 13 17.49 15.02 -17.67
C GLY A 13 16.69 15.32 -16.40
N ILE A 14 16.08 14.33 -15.75
CA ILE A 14 15.35 14.50 -14.50
C ILE A 14 16.09 13.77 -13.36
N LYS A 15 16.40 14.49 -12.28
CA LYS A 15 17.17 13.95 -11.17
C LYS A 15 16.36 12.91 -10.39
N LYS A 16 16.79 11.64 -10.40
CA LYS A 16 16.28 10.60 -9.51
C LYS A 16 16.85 10.80 -8.10
N VAL A 17 16.00 10.95 -7.11
CA VAL A 17 16.42 11.18 -5.71
C VAL A 17 16.28 9.95 -4.84
N ARG A 18 15.41 9.01 -5.22
CA ARG A 18 15.21 7.77 -4.48
C ARG A 18 14.71 6.65 -5.39
N SER A 19 15.20 5.44 -5.12
CA SER A 19 14.69 4.21 -5.71
C SER A 19 14.14 3.33 -4.58
N GLY A 20 12.84 3.09 -4.59
CA GLY A 20 12.17 2.19 -3.65
C GLY A 20 12.02 0.78 -4.24
N LYS A 21 11.45 -0.14 -3.47
CA LYS A 21 11.20 -1.54 -3.91
C LYS A 21 10.33 -1.60 -5.17
N VAL A 22 9.33 -0.72 -5.28
CA VAL A 22 8.34 -0.72 -6.38
C VAL A 22 8.12 0.65 -7.02
N ARG A 23 8.79 1.69 -6.57
CA ARG A 23 8.55 3.08 -6.99
C ARG A 23 9.84 3.87 -7.07
N GLU A 24 9.93 4.76 -8.06
CA GLU A 24 11.01 5.72 -8.21
C GLU A 24 10.52 7.12 -7.84
N VAL A 25 11.40 7.94 -7.27
CA VAL A 25 11.12 9.34 -6.92
C VAL A 25 12.08 10.24 -7.66
N PHE A 26 11.55 11.17 -8.43
CA PHE A 26 12.32 12.16 -9.17
C PHE A 26 12.05 13.57 -8.64
N ASP A 27 13.05 14.44 -8.71
CA ASP A 27 12.97 15.83 -8.27
C ASP A 27 12.56 16.74 -9.42
N LEU A 28 11.46 17.47 -9.26
CA LEU A 28 10.98 18.47 -10.19
C LEU A 28 11.20 19.93 -9.68
N GLY A 29 12.08 20.14 -8.70
CA GLY A 29 12.27 21.42 -8.04
C GLY A 29 11.29 21.62 -6.88
N GLU A 30 10.13 22.18 -7.13
CA GLU A 30 9.10 22.43 -6.08
C GLU A 30 8.27 21.21 -5.72
N ALA A 31 8.31 20.14 -6.53
CA ALA A 31 7.52 18.91 -6.35
C ALA A 31 8.38 17.66 -6.52
N PHE A 32 7.84 16.51 -6.11
CA PHE A 32 8.35 15.22 -6.54
C PHE A 32 7.47 14.61 -7.62
N LEU A 33 8.09 13.84 -8.53
CA LEU A 33 7.40 12.91 -9.41
C LEU A 33 7.58 11.50 -8.83
N LEU A 34 6.49 10.86 -8.44
CA LEU A 34 6.45 9.46 -8.05
C LEU A 34 6.08 8.62 -9.27
N VAL A 35 6.88 7.61 -9.60
CA VAL A 35 6.61 6.72 -10.72
C VAL A 35 6.61 5.27 -10.25
N ALA A 36 5.47 4.60 -10.36
CA ALA A 36 5.33 3.21 -9.97
C ALA A 36 5.84 2.27 -11.09
N SER A 37 6.74 1.37 -10.72
CA SER A 37 7.19 0.28 -11.59
C SER A 37 6.23 -0.93 -11.47
N ASP A 38 6.47 -1.91 -12.35
CA ASP A 38 5.76 -3.19 -12.29
C ASP A 38 6.51 -4.24 -11.44
N ARG A 39 7.57 -3.80 -10.72
CA ARG A 39 8.27 -4.67 -9.75
C ARG A 39 7.32 -5.15 -8.67
N ILE A 40 7.50 -6.37 -8.22
CA ILE A 40 6.82 -6.91 -7.04
C ILE A 40 7.84 -7.35 -6.01
N SER A 41 7.55 -7.08 -4.74
CA SER A 41 8.36 -7.52 -3.62
C SER A 41 7.50 -8.33 -2.64
N ALA A 42 8.06 -9.40 -2.13
CA ALA A 42 7.49 -10.19 -1.05
C ALA A 42 8.59 -10.55 -0.05
N PHE A 43 8.28 -10.58 1.25
CA PHE A 43 9.27 -10.83 2.31
C PHE A 43 10.50 -9.90 2.22
N ASP A 44 10.26 -8.62 1.85
CA ASP A 44 11.26 -7.57 1.64
C ASP A 44 12.24 -7.81 0.47
N VAL A 45 12.07 -8.86 -0.31
CA VAL A 45 12.86 -9.18 -1.50
C VAL A 45 12.09 -8.82 -2.77
N ILE A 46 12.77 -8.14 -3.72
CA ILE A 46 12.23 -7.84 -5.04
C ILE A 46 12.39 -9.08 -5.92
N MET A 47 11.30 -9.51 -6.58
CA MET A 47 11.34 -10.62 -7.53
C MET A 47 11.99 -10.18 -8.85
N PRO A 48 12.71 -11.08 -9.54
CA PRO A 48 13.41 -10.76 -10.78
C PRO A 48 12.50 -10.31 -11.92
N ASN A 49 11.30 -10.88 -12.00
CA ASN A 49 10.27 -10.51 -12.96
C ASN A 49 9.17 -9.69 -12.30
N GLY A 50 8.52 -8.82 -13.06
CA GLY A 50 7.45 -7.96 -12.60
C GLY A 50 6.06 -8.48 -12.94
N ILE A 51 5.06 -7.76 -12.47
CA ILE A 51 3.65 -8.01 -12.75
C ILE A 51 3.18 -6.94 -13.76
N PRO A 52 2.83 -7.31 -15.00
CA PRO A 52 2.41 -6.33 -16.01
C PRO A 52 1.26 -5.45 -15.51
N ARG A 53 1.37 -4.14 -15.78
CA ARG A 53 0.40 -3.10 -15.41
C ARG A 53 0.23 -2.84 -13.90
N LYS A 54 0.99 -3.52 -13.04
CA LYS A 54 0.90 -3.33 -11.59
C LYS A 54 1.09 -1.87 -11.17
N GLY A 55 2.10 -1.19 -11.73
CA GLY A 55 2.36 0.22 -11.44
C GLY A 55 1.20 1.13 -11.83
N GLU A 56 0.54 0.85 -12.96
CA GLU A 56 -0.66 1.58 -13.38
C GLU A 56 -1.80 1.37 -12.37
N VAL A 57 -2.11 0.13 -12.01
CA VAL A 57 -3.17 -0.21 -11.05
C VAL A 57 -2.97 0.51 -9.72
N LEU A 58 -1.77 0.45 -9.14
CA LEU A 58 -1.48 1.07 -7.84
C LEU A 58 -1.65 2.59 -7.88
N THR A 59 -1.17 3.22 -8.96
CA THR A 59 -1.27 4.67 -9.13
C THR A 59 -2.73 5.10 -9.32
N GLN A 60 -3.47 4.41 -10.16
CA GLN A 60 -4.86 4.75 -10.46
C GLN A 60 -5.79 4.51 -9.25
N ILE A 61 -5.57 3.44 -8.47
CA ILE A 61 -6.29 3.23 -7.20
C ILE A 61 -5.95 4.34 -6.19
N SER A 62 -4.68 4.70 -6.05
CA SER A 62 -4.29 5.79 -5.15
C SER A 62 -4.92 7.12 -5.57
N HIS A 63 -4.88 7.46 -6.85
CA HIS A 63 -5.52 8.66 -7.39
C HIS A 63 -7.02 8.69 -7.12
N PHE A 64 -7.71 7.57 -7.36
CA PHE A 64 -9.14 7.43 -7.04
C PHE A 64 -9.42 7.73 -5.55
N TRP A 65 -8.65 7.18 -4.63
CA TRP A 65 -8.83 7.39 -3.20
C TRP A 65 -8.46 8.81 -2.75
N PHE A 66 -7.39 9.39 -3.28
CA PHE A 66 -7.04 10.79 -3.00
C PHE A 66 -8.17 11.75 -3.37
N ALA A 67 -8.77 11.56 -4.55
CA ALA A 67 -9.92 12.34 -4.98
C ALA A 67 -11.14 12.12 -4.07
N LYS A 68 -11.43 10.85 -3.73
CA LYS A 68 -12.57 10.50 -2.89
C LYS A 68 -12.45 11.02 -1.45
N PHE A 69 -11.26 11.06 -0.90
CA PHE A 69 -11.00 11.52 0.47
C PHE A 69 -10.56 12.98 0.56
N ALA A 70 -10.59 13.74 -0.52
CA ALA A 70 -10.13 15.12 -0.56
C ALA A 70 -10.83 16.04 0.48
N SER A 71 -12.10 15.76 0.80
CA SER A 71 -12.85 16.47 1.85
C SER A 71 -12.60 15.97 3.27
N LEU A 72 -12.02 14.77 3.44
CA LEU A 72 -11.74 14.14 4.73
C LEU A 72 -10.33 14.44 5.23
N VAL A 73 -9.35 14.43 4.34
CA VAL A 73 -7.94 14.60 4.69
C VAL A 73 -7.19 15.33 3.57
N PRO A 74 -6.39 16.35 3.90
CA PRO A 74 -5.47 16.92 2.92
C PRO A 74 -4.43 15.87 2.51
N ASN A 75 -4.05 15.88 1.24
CA ASN A 75 -3.08 14.95 0.71
C ASN A 75 -2.00 15.64 -0.13
N HIS A 76 -1.02 14.86 -0.55
CA HIS A 76 0.15 15.36 -1.27
C HIS A 76 -0.05 15.51 -2.79
N LEU A 77 -1.14 15.01 -3.36
CA LEU A 77 -1.35 15.01 -4.81
C LEU A 77 -1.47 16.44 -5.35
N LEU A 78 -0.70 16.76 -6.36
CA LEU A 78 -0.77 18.00 -7.14
C LEU A 78 -1.34 17.73 -8.54
N ALA A 79 -0.87 16.66 -9.18
CA ALA A 79 -1.40 16.18 -10.46
C ALA A 79 -1.32 14.66 -10.52
N GLY A 80 -2.38 14.03 -10.99
CA GLY A 80 -2.50 12.59 -11.18
C GLY A 80 -2.00 12.14 -12.55
N ALA A 81 -2.12 10.85 -12.82
CA ALA A 81 -1.63 10.22 -14.03
C ALA A 81 -2.39 10.62 -15.32
N ASP A 82 -3.57 11.17 -15.18
CA ASP A 82 -4.41 11.61 -16.30
C ASP A 82 -4.33 13.15 -16.52
N ASP A 83 -3.63 13.86 -15.64
CA ASP A 83 -3.44 15.31 -15.77
C ASP A 83 -2.31 15.62 -16.78
N PRO A 84 -2.32 16.82 -17.41
CA PRO A 84 -1.27 17.22 -18.32
C PRO A 84 0.11 17.22 -17.65
N LEU A 85 1.06 16.55 -18.29
CA LEU A 85 2.45 16.55 -17.81
C LEU A 85 3.13 17.90 -18.07
N PRO A 86 4.00 18.37 -17.15
CA PRO A 86 4.89 19.51 -17.39
C PRO A 86 5.72 19.35 -18.68
N ALA A 87 6.10 20.47 -19.30
CA ALA A 87 6.80 20.47 -20.59
C ALA A 87 8.09 19.62 -20.58
N ASN A 88 8.85 19.64 -19.49
CA ASN A 88 10.08 18.86 -19.32
C ASN A 88 9.85 17.35 -19.16
N LEU A 89 8.61 16.89 -19.02
CA LEU A 89 8.23 15.47 -18.93
C LEU A 89 7.54 14.95 -20.18
N GLN A 90 7.22 15.80 -21.15
CA GLN A 90 6.47 15.43 -22.36
C GLN A 90 7.18 14.35 -23.19
N SER A 91 8.52 14.37 -23.25
CA SER A 91 9.30 13.33 -23.95
C SER A 91 9.19 11.94 -23.31
N HIS A 92 8.69 11.86 -22.08
CA HIS A 92 8.52 10.64 -21.32
C HIS A 92 7.03 10.26 -21.14
N ALA A 93 6.11 10.94 -21.84
CA ALA A 93 4.66 10.83 -21.61
C ALA A 93 4.14 9.39 -21.69
N GLU A 94 4.58 8.61 -22.67
CA GLU A 94 4.16 7.22 -22.83
C GLU A 94 4.57 6.34 -21.63
N LEU A 95 5.82 6.50 -21.15
CA LEU A 95 6.33 5.76 -19.99
C LEU A 95 5.61 6.14 -18.69
N LEU A 96 5.30 7.43 -18.54
CA LEU A 96 4.68 8.00 -17.34
C LEU A 96 3.18 7.82 -17.28
N ALA A 97 2.55 7.53 -18.41
CA ALA A 97 1.10 7.39 -18.51
C ALA A 97 0.54 6.40 -17.45
N ARG A 98 -0.47 6.85 -16.72
CA ARG A 98 -1.22 6.09 -15.70
C ARG A 98 -0.42 5.57 -14.50
N ARG A 99 0.93 5.69 -14.50
CA ARG A 99 1.81 5.17 -13.43
C ARG A 99 2.55 6.24 -12.63
N SER A 100 2.24 7.50 -12.85
CA SER A 100 2.94 8.62 -12.20
C SER A 100 1.99 9.56 -11.46
N MET A 101 2.51 10.24 -10.45
CA MET A 101 1.85 11.31 -9.70
C MET A 101 2.86 12.42 -9.42
N ILE A 102 2.47 13.68 -9.61
CA ILE A 102 3.23 14.84 -9.13
C ILE A 102 2.70 15.19 -7.75
N VAL A 103 3.60 15.29 -6.78
CA VAL A 103 3.23 15.41 -5.37
C VAL A 103 4.03 16.47 -4.64
N LYS A 104 3.45 17.02 -3.57
CA LYS A 104 4.11 17.95 -2.64
C LYS A 104 5.31 17.27 -1.97
N LYS A 105 6.36 18.03 -1.71
CA LYS A 105 7.53 17.60 -0.94
C LYS A 105 7.23 17.62 0.57
N ALA A 106 6.46 16.65 1.04
CA ALA A 106 6.15 16.50 2.46
C ALA A 106 7.28 15.75 3.19
N LYS A 107 7.55 16.10 4.44
CA LYS A 107 8.45 15.37 5.33
C LYS A 107 7.72 14.18 5.95
N PRO A 108 8.03 12.92 5.60
CA PRO A 108 7.34 11.76 6.15
C PRO A 108 7.46 11.66 7.67
N LEU A 109 6.44 11.15 8.34
CA LEU A 109 6.54 10.73 9.73
C LEU A 109 7.43 9.48 9.85
N ALA A 110 8.10 9.34 11.00
CA ALA A 110 8.98 8.20 11.28
C ALA A 110 8.22 6.96 11.79
N ILE A 111 6.93 6.85 11.49
CA ILE A 111 6.08 5.68 11.78
C ILE A 111 5.25 5.34 10.56
N GLU A 112 4.87 4.07 10.46
CA GLU A 112 3.82 3.61 9.57
C GLU A 112 2.49 3.52 10.32
N CYS A 113 1.41 3.96 9.70
CA CYS A 113 0.10 4.04 10.29
C CYS A 113 -0.77 2.88 9.81
N ILE A 114 -0.77 1.77 10.55
CA ILE A 114 -1.51 0.58 10.17
C ILE A 114 -2.86 0.56 10.88
N VAL A 115 -3.92 0.29 10.14
CA VAL A 115 -5.26 0.04 10.68
C VAL A 115 -5.68 -1.37 10.34
N ARG A 116 -6.22 -2.08 11.31
CA ARG A 116 -6.73 -3.44 11.15
C ARG A 116 -8.21 -3.50 11.51
N GLY A 117 -9.03 -3.96 10.59
CA GLY A 117 -10.42 -4.31 10.83
C GLY A 117 -10.62 -5.82 10.97
N TYR A 118 -9.59 -6.59 10.62
CA TYR A 118 -9.57 -8.04 10.68
C TYR A 118 -8.24 -8.53 11.25
N LEU A 119 -8.24 -9.70 11.86
CA LEU A 119 -7.08 -10.28 12.53
C LEU A 119 -6.27 -11.15 11.57
N SER A 120 -5.31 -10.56 10.88
CA SER A 120 -4.49 -11.23 9.86
C SER A 120 -3.01 -10.86 9.95
N GLY A 121 -2.15 -11.60 9.26
CA GLY A 121 -0.72 -11.32 9.12
C GLY A 121 0.02 -11.20 10.46
N SER A 122 0.80 -10.11 10.65
CA SER A 122 1.55 -9.89 11.91
C SER A 122 0.62 -9.72 13.12
N GLY A 123 -0.56 -9.11 12.93
CA GLY A 123 -1.55 -8.97 14.00
C GLY A 123 -2.08 -10.33 14.50
N TRP A 124 -2.36 -11.26 13.59
CA TRP A 124 -2.73 -12.62 13.96
C TRP A 124 -1.60 -13.36 14.69
N LYS A 125 -0.37 -13.21 14.21
CA LYS A 125 0.82 -13.84 14.83
C LYS A 125 1.03 -13.33 16.27
N GLU A 126 0.83 -12.03 16.50
CA GLU A 126 0.95 -11.41 17.82
C GLU A 126 -0.19 -11.84 18.74
N TYR A 127 -1.44 -11.79 18.25
CA TYR A 127 -2.62 -12.20 19.00
C TYR A 127 -2.53 -13.66 19.49
N LYS A 128 -2.05 -14.59 18.66
CA LYS A 128 -1.86 -15.99 19.08
C LYS A 128 -0.93 -16.16 20.30
N LYS A 129 0.00 -15.23 20.50
CA LYS A 129 0.98 -15.29 21.60
C LYS A 129 0.46 -14.66 22.88
N SER A 130 -0.27 -13.55 22.76
CA SER A 130 -0.55 -12.68 23.92
C SER A 130 -2.00 -12.21 24.02
N GLN A 131 -2.85 -12.55 23.05
CA GLN A 131 -4.22 -12.01 22.90
C GLN A 131 -4.25 -10.47 22.80
N THR A 132 -3.11 -9.86 22.44
CA THR A 132 -2.96 -8.43 22.20
C THR A 132 -2.41 -8.18 20.81
N VAL A 133 -2.61 -6.96 20.28
CA VAL A 133 -1.93 -6.44 19.10
C VAL A 133 -1.46 -5.02 19.40
N CYS A 134 -0.17 -4.74 19.30
CA CYS A 134 0.44 -3.44 19.66
C CYS A 134 0.03 -2.98 21.09
N GLY A 135 -0.09 -3.91 22.02
CA GLY A 135 -0.52 -3.65 23.40
C GLY A 135 -2.04 -3.46 23.59
N ILE A 136 -2.83 -3.53 22.53
CA ILE A 136 -4.30 -3.46 22.61
C ILE A 136 -4.83 -4.85 22.94
N GLN A 137 -5.52 -4.97 24.10
CA GLN A 137 -6.19 -6.20 24.48
C GLN A 137 -7.39 -6.47 23.58
N LEU A 138 -7.46 -7.66 23.00
CA LEU A 138 -8.57 -8.09 22.14
C LEU A 138 -9.39 -9.19 22.84
N PRO A 139 -10.67 -9.39 22.43
CA PRO A 139 -11.50 -10.47 22.94
C PRO A 139 -10.81 -11.84 22.79
N ALA A 140 -11.02 -12.72 23.76
CA ALA A 140 -10.54 -14.10 23.67
C ALA A 140 -11.33 -14.90 22.61
N GLY A 141 -10.70 -15.91 22.03
CA GLY A 141 -11.36 -16.83 21.08
C GLY A 141 -11.46 -16.33 19.64
N LEU A 142 -10.81 -15.20 19.29
CA LEU A 142 -10.72 -14.78 17.90
C LEU A 142 -9.88 -15.77 17.10
N THR A 143 -10.30 -16.02 15.87
CA THR A 143 -9.63 -16.90 14.91
C THR A 143 -8.91 -16.11 13.83
N GLU A 144 -8.11 -16.78 13.02
CA GLU A 144 -7.47 -16.14 11.88
C GLU A 144 -8.51 -15.51 10.95
N SER A 145 -8.23 -14.33 10.44
CA SER A 145 -9.13 -13.54 9.57
C SER A 145 -10.47 -13.13 10.23
N ALA A 146 -10.66 -13.29 11.55
CA ALA A 146 -11.84 -12.80 12.22
C ALA A 146 -11.98 -11.28 12.08
N GLU A 147 -13.20 -10.79 11.82
CA GLU A 147 -13.53 -9.36 11.88
C GLU A 147 -13.43 -8.87 13.34
N LEU A 148 -12.76 -7.75 13.53
CA LEU A 148 -12.64 -7.13 14.85
C LEU A 148 -13.93 -6.35 15.17
N PRO A 149 -14.37 -6.29 16.43
CA PRO A 149 -15.54 -5.51 16.84
C PRO A 149 -15.45 -4.04 16.39
N GLU A 150 -14.23 -3.46 16.49
CA GLU A 150 -13.89 -2.14 16.00
C GLU A 150 -12.51 -2.18 15.35
N PRO A 151 -12.28 -1.38 14.28
CA PRO A 151 -10.96 -1.23 13.72
C PRO A 151 -9.98 -0.66 14.74
N ILE A 152 -8.78 -1.22 14.78
CA ILE A 152 -7.71 -0.81 15.70
C ILE A 152 -6.55 -0.17 14.94
N PHE A 153 -5.91 0.83 15.58
CA PHE A 153 -4.69 1.46 15.07
C PHE A 153 -3.47 0.77 15.67
N THR A 154 -2.66 0.18 14.83
CA THR A 154 -1.51 -0.66 15.20
C THR A 154 -0.26 -0.18 14.47
N PRO A 155 0.37 0.91 14.92
CA PRO A 155 1.51 1.50 14.24
C PRO A 155 2.72 0.57 14.21
N SER A 156 3.63 0.81 13.26
CA SER A 156 4.96 0.21 13.24
C SER A 156 6.03 1.29 13.14
N THR A 157 7.26 0.91 13.46
CA THR A 157 8.43 1.71 13.11
C THR A 157 8.54 1.84 11.59
N LYS A 158 9.23 2.86 11.13
CA LYS A 158 9.68 2.99 9.74
C LYS A 158 11.19 2.81 9.74
N ALA A 159 11.62 1.56 9.68
CA ALA A 159 13.03 1.20 9.79
C ALA A 159 13.82 1.70 8.57
N GLU A 160 14.97 2.33 8.82
CA GLU A 160 15.93 2.65 7.74
C GLU A 160 16.68 1.40 7.28
N ALA A 161 16.83 0.40 8.17
CA ALA A 161 17.41 -0.91 7.87
C ALA A 161 16.71 -2.00 8.70
N GLY A 162 16.55 -3.19 8.14
CA GLY A 162 15.83 -4.32 8.76
C GLY A 162 14.34 -4.34 8.40
N HIS A 163 13.52 -4.80 9.34
CA HIS A 163 12.07 -4.92 9.18
C HIS A 163 11.34 -3.92 10.06
N ASP A 164 10.20 -3.44 9.59
CA ASP A 164 9.28 -2.63 10.39
C ASP A 164 8.70 -3.49 11.53
N GLU A 165 8.74 -2.97 12.75
CA GLU A 165 8.27 -3.65 13.96
C GLU A 165 6.97 -3.01 14.46
N ASN A 166 6.00 -3.85 14.83
CA ASN A 166 4.81 -3.37 15.51
C ASN A 166 5.18 -2.68 16.83
N ILE A 167 4.66 -1.48 17.06
CA ILE A 167 4.88 -0.72 18.28
C ILE A 167 3.56 -0.34 18.95
N SER A 168 3.60 -0.07 20.25
CA SER A 168 2.46 0.48 20.96
C SER A 168 2.18 1.92 20.54
N PHE A 169 0.94 2.39 20.78
CA PHE A 169 0.60 3.80 20.55
C PHE A 169 1.46 4.76 21.39
N ALA A 170 1.78 4.36 22.64
CA ALA A 170 2.65 5.15 23.50
C ALA A 170 4.09 5.29 22.95
N GLU A 171 4.59 4.27 22.27
CA GLU A 171 5.89 4.35 21.59
C GLU A 171 5.80 5.22 20.34
N ALA A 172 4.72 5.14 19.57
CA ALA A 172 4.49 6.06 18.46
C ALA A 172 4.43 7.52 18.92
N GLU A 173 3.80 7.82 20.09
CA GLU A 173 3.81 9.16 20.69
C GLU A 173 5.22 9.63 21.06
N LYS A 174 6.10 8.74 21.49
CA LYS A 174 7.52 9.10 21.77
C LYS A 174 8.29 9.43 20.49
N ILE A 175 8.01 8.73 19.38
CA ILE A 175 8.73 8.91 18.11
C ILE A 175 8.32 10.19 17.41
N VAL A 176 7.01 10.46 17.24
CA VAL A 176 6.51 11.58 16.43
C VAL A 176 5.89 12.71 17.26
N GLY A 177 5.80 12.54 18.56
CA GLY A 177 5.13 13.46 19.48
C GLY A 177 3.61 13.19 19.60
N PRO A 178 3.04 13.45 20.81
CA PRO A 178 1.67 13.03 21.12
C PRO A 178 0.59 13.70 20.23
N LYS A 179 0.82 14.93 19.79
CA LYS A 179 -0.12 15.64 18.91
C LYS A 179 -0.20 14.98 17.54
N LEU A 180 0.94 14.72 16.91
CA LEU A 180 0.98 14.11 15.57
C LEU A 180 0.54 12.65 15.60
N ALA A 181 0.93 11.89 16.63
CA ALA A 181 0.50 10.49 16.79
C ALA A 181 -1.03 10.38 16.87
N ARG A 182 -1.68 11.24 17.68
CA ARG A 182 -3.16 11.27 17.78
C ARG A 182 -3.81 11.67 16.47
N GLN A 183 -3.33 12.72 15.81
CA GLN A 183 -3.85 13.13 14.51
C GLN A 183 -3.71 12.01 13.45
N ALA A 184 -2.55 11.38 13.37
CA ALA A 184 -2.31 10.28 12.43
C ALA A 184 -3.22 9.08 12.71
N ARG A 185 -3.39 8.70 13.98
CA ARG A 185 -4.33 7.64 14.39
C ARG A 185 -5.76 7.95 13.98
N ASP A 186 -6.25 9.14 14.35
CA ASP A 186 -7.66 9.50 14.14
C ASP A 186 -7.97 9.62 12.64
N LEU A 187 -7.07 10.21 11.85
CA LEU A 187 -7.17 10.26 10.39
C LEU A 187 -7.11 8.86 9.77
N SER A 188 -6.21 8.00 10.23
CA SER A 188 -6.09 6.63 9.72
C SER A 188 -7.38 5.83 9.94
N LEU A 189 -7.94 5.88 11.14
CA LEU A 189 -9.19 5.21 11.46
C LEU A 189 -10.36 5.77 10.65
N MET A 190 -10.43 7.08 10.47
CA MET A 190 -11.48 7.73 9.67
C MET A 190 -11.41 7.31 8.19
N ILE A 191 -10.23 7.38 7.58
CA ILE A 191 -10.01 7.00 6.17
C ILE A 191 -10.29 5.50 5.99
N TYR A 192 -9.80 4.67 6.91
CA TYR A 192 -10.02 3.22 6.86
C TYR A 192 -11.52 2.88 6.88
N ARG A 193 -12.28 3.44 7.81
CA ARG A 193 -13.74 3.19 7.90
C ARG A 193 -14.44 3.59 6.60
N ALA A 194 -14.17 4.79 6.09
CA ALA A 194 -14.76 5.28 4.85
C ALA A 194 -14.39 4.38 3.64
N GLY A 195 -13.12 3.96 3.55
CA GLY A 195 -12.64 3.07 2.49
C GLY A 195 -13.20 1.66 2.59
N ARG A 196 -13.22 1.08 3.80
CA ARG A 196 -13.81 -0.23 4.09
C ARG A 196 -15.28 -0.29 3.67
N ASP A 197 -16.07 0.68 4.09
CA ASP A 197 -17.52 0.70 3.84
C ASP A 197 -17.80 0.85 2.34
N TYR A 198 -17.00 1.66 1.64
CA TYR A 198 -17.10 1.80 0.19
C TYR A 198 -16.70 0.52 -0.56
N ALA A 199 -15.57 -0.10 -0.18
CA ALA A 199 -15.06 -1.31 -0.81
C ALA A 199 -16.00 -2.51 -0.58
N ARG A 200 -16.58 -2.63 0.62
CA ARG A 200 -17.52 -3.70 0.97
C ARG A 200 -18.76 -3.72 0.07
N GLN A 201 -19.29 -2.53 -0.30
CA GLN A 201 -20.39 -2.40 -1.26
C GLN A 201 -20.03 -2.87 -2.68
N ARG A 202 -18.73 -3.08 -2.95
CA ARG A 202 -18.17 -3.54 -4.23
C ARG A 202 -17.57 -4.93 -4.18
N GLY A 203 -17.94 -5.69 -3.13
CA GLY A 203 -17.51 -7.07 -2.95
C GLY A 203 -16.04 -7.20 -2.53
N ILE A 204 -15.42 -6.15 -1.96
CA ILE A 204 -14.05 -6.18 -1.44
C ILE A 204 -14.04 -5.91 0.06
N ILE A 205 -13.44 -6.81 0.83
CA ILE A 205 -13.06 -6.59 2.22
C ILE A 205 -11.64 -6.01 2.24
N ILE A 206 -11.46 -4.84 2.82
CA ILE A 206 -10.15 -4.30 3.18
C ILE A 206 -9.86 -4.75 4.61
N ALA A 207 -9.06 -5.80 4.76
CA ALA A 207 -8.81 -6.39 6.08
C ALA A 207 -7.90 -5.54 6.97
N ASP A 208 -6.85 -5.03 6.41
CA ASP A 208 -5.95 -4.05 7.01
C ASP A 208 -5.33 -3.18 5.92
N THR A 209 -4.74 -2.09 6.35
CA THR A 209 -4.03 -1.17 5.46
C THR A 209 -2.94 -0.43 6.21
N LYS A 210 -1.93 -0.02 5.46
CA LYS A 210 -0.85 0.85 5.89
C LYS A 210 -0.99 2.21 5.21
N PHE A 211 -1.09 3.27 6.01
CA PHE A 211 -1.02 4.65 5.54
C PHE A 211 0.31 5.27 5.89
N GLU A 212 0.74 6.21 5.06
CA GLU A 212 1.85 7.10 5.36
C GLU A 212 1.36 8.55 5.46
N PHE A 213 1.85 9.27 6.45
CA PHE A 213 1.60 10.69 6.61
C PHE A 213 2.90 11.47 6.59
N GLY A 214 2.81 12.73 6.18
CA GLY A 214 3.93 13.66 6.19
C GLY A 214 3.52 15.06 6.58
N LEU A 215 4.50 15.88 6.95
CA LEU A 215 4.31 17.30 7.24
C LEU A 215 4.61 18.13 5.99
N PHE A 216 3.66 18.95 5.58
CA PHE A 216 3.81 19.95 4.54
C PHE A 216 3.28 21.29 5.08
N GLU A 217 4.14 22.32 5.12
CA GLU A 217 3.80 23.64 5.69
C GLU A 217 3.21 23.55 7.11
N GLY A 218 3.77 22.68 7.94
CA GLY A 218 3.32 22.45 9.32
C GLY A 218 2.00 21.69 9.48
N LYS A 219 1.37 21.26 8.40
CA LYS A 219 0.12 20.48 8.41
C LYS A 219 0.43 19.01 8.13
N LEU A 220 -0.29 18.12 8.84
CA LEU A 220 -0.25 16.69 8.58
C LEU A 220 -1.10 16.39 7.34
N ILE A 221 -0.51 15.73 6.34
CA ILE A 221 -1.17 15.32 5.10
C ILE A 221 -0.93 13.85 4.80
N LEU A 222 -1.86 13.22 4.10
CA LEU A 222 -1.74 11.84 3.62
C LEU A 222 -0.79 11.81 2.42
N ILE A 223 0.15 10.88 2.43
CA ILE A 223 1.18 10.75 1.38
C ILE A 223 1.28 9.30 0.90
N ASP A 224 2.13 9.07 -0.08
CA ASP A 224 2.48 7.79 -0.69
C ASP A 224 1.30 7.16 -1.45
N GLU A 225 0.89 5.94 -1.13
CA GLU A 225 -0.24 5.25 -1.74
C GLU A 225 -1.37 5.03 -0.73
N VAL A 226 -2.59 4.86 -1.22
CA VAL A 226 -3.77 4.76 -0.36
C VAL A 226 -4.63 3.59 -0.78
N LEU A 227 -4.88 2.65 0.17
CA LEU A 227 -5.80 1.54 0.01
C LEU A 227 -5.61 0.80 -1.34
N THR A 228 -4.37 0.44 -1.62
CA THR A 228 -3.99 -0.33 -2.81
C THR A 228 -3.76 -1.80 -2.43
N PRO A 229 -3.75 -2.72 -3.40
CA PRO A 229 -3.36 -4.11 -3.15
C PRO A 229 -1.91 -4.28 -2.62
N ASP A 230 -1.07 -3.25 -2.68
CA ASP A 230 0.29 -3.28 -2.12
C ASP A 230 0.33 -2.83 -0.66
N SER A 231 -0.48 -1.84 -0.28
CA SER A 231 -0.55 -1.31 1.08
C SER A 231 -1.62 -1.97 1.95
N SER A 232 -2.49 -2.83 1.36
CA SER A 232 -3.67 -3.38 2.04
C SER A 232 -3.87 -4.86 1.70
N ARG A 233 -4.56 -5.59 2.59
CA ARG A 233 -5.12 -6.91 2.26
C ARG A 233 -6.53 -6.75 1.73
N PHE A 234 -6.73 -7.18 0.49
CA PHE A 234 -8.00 -7.15 -0.22
C PHE A 234 -8.54 -8.55 -0.40
N TRP A 235 -9.68 -8.86 0.21
CA TRP A 235 -10.33 -10.16 0.11
C TRP A 235 -11.65 -10.07 -0.65
N PRO A 236 -11.99 -11.06 -1.50
CA PRO A 236 -13.31 -11.16 -2.09
C PRO A 236 -14.34 -11.43 -0.99
N ALA A 237 -15.35 -10.55 -0.88
CA ALA A 237 -16.31 -10.60 0.22
C ALA A 237 -17.23 -11.85 0.13
N ASP A 238 -17.47 -12.36 -1.07
CA ASP A 238 -18.26 -13.55 -1.37
C ASP A 238 -17.54 -14.88 -1.06
N GLN A 239 -16.23 -14.83 -0.81
CA GLN A 239 -15.39 -15.98 -0.49
C GLN A 239 -14.81 -15.91 0.94
N TYR A 240 -15.20 -14.91 1.71
CA TYR A 240 -14.68 -14.70 3.06
C TYR A 240 -15.19 -15.78 4.04
N VAL A 241 -14.26 -16.47 4.69
CA VAL A 241 -14.54 -17.46 5.73
C VAL A 241 -13.57 -17.26 6.91
N PRO A 242 -14.03 -16.85 8.10
CA PRO A 242 -13.16 -16.70 9.27
C PRO A 242 -12.58 -18.05 9.71
N GLY A 243 -11.44 -18.04 10.38
CA GLY A 243 -10.74 -19.23 10.90
C GLY A 243 -9.65 -19.78 9.97
N GLN A 244 -9.43 -19.16 8.84
CA GLN A 244 -8.42 -19.58 7.85
C GLN A 244 -7.83 -18.40 7.08
N GLY A 245 -6.75 -18.64 6.32
CA GLY A 245 -6.24 -17.70 5.30
C GLY A 245 -7.29 -17.43 4.22
N GLN A 246 -7.28 -16.21 3.67
CA GLN A 246 -8.29 -15.78 2.71
C GLN A 246 -7.75 -15.75 1.27
N PRO A 247 -8.57 -16.07 0.25
CA PRO A 247 -8.30 -15.65 -1.12
C PRO A 247 -8.09 -14.13 -1.17
N SER A 248 -7.23 -13.64 -2.06
CA SER A 248 -6.92 -12.22 -2.08
C SER A 248 -6.76 -11.66 -3.50
N PHE A 249 -6.94 -10.33 -3.61
CA PHE A 249 -6.61 -9.53 -4.79
C PHE A 249 -5.23 -8.84 -4.67
N ASP A 250 -4.47 -9.17 -3.63
CA ASP A 250 -3.21 -8.52 -3.26
C ASP A 250 -2.01 -9.46 -3.39
N LYS A 251 -0.88 -9.06 -2.81
CA LYS A 251 0.38 -9.83 -2.81
C LYS A 251 0.30 -11.21 -2.13
N GLN A 252 -0.77 -11.53 -1.41
CA GLN A 252 -0.86 -12.80 -0.70
C GLN A 252 -0.79 -13.99 -1.66
N PHE A 253 -1.38 -13.86 -2.87
CA PHE A 253 -1.28 -14.90 -3.88
C PHE A 253 0.17 -15.23 -4.27
N VAL A 254 1.02 -14.20 -4.40
CA VAL A 254 2.46 -14.41 -4.66
C VAL A 254 3.16 -14.98 -3.42
N ARG A 255 2.82 -14.50 -2.23
CA ARG A 255 3.38 -15.04 -0.98
C ARG A 255 3.05 -16.53 -0.80
N ASP A 256 1.79 -16.91 -1.05
CA ASP A 256 1.35 -18.31 -0.95
C ASP A 256 2.15 -19.21 -1.90
N TYR A 257 2.38 -18.76 -3.13
CA TYR A 257 3.26 -19.48 -4.07
C TYR A 257 4.69 -19.57 -3.53
N LEU A 258 5.27 -18.46 -3.06
CA LEU A 258 6.64 -18.44 -2.55
C LEU A 258 6.83 -19.33 -1.31
N GLU A 259 5.80 -19.49 -0.48
CA GLU A 259 5.82 -20.41 0.68
C GLU A 259 5.83 -21.89 0.27
N THR A 260 5.49 -22.23 -0.98
CA THR A 260 5.63 -23.60 -1.49
C THR A 260 7.07 -23.95 -1.91
N LEU A 261 7.95 -22.94 -1.98
CA LEU A 261 9.33 -23.13 -2.44
C LEU A 261 10.30 -23.32 -1.27
N THR A 262 11.36 -24.05 -1.52
CA THR A 262 12.52 -24.09 -0.62
C THR A 262 13.39 -22.84 -0.88
N TRP A 263 13.00 -21.72 -0.28
CA TRP A 263 13.69 -20.43 -0.38
C TRP A 263 13.72 -19.76 1.00
N ASP A 264 14.89 -19.28 1.38
CA ASP A 264 15.17 -18.72 2.71
C ASP A 264 14.68 -17.27 2.90
N LYS A 265 13.97 -16.70 1.91
CA LYS A 265 13.45 -15.34 1.88
C LYS A 265 14.54 -14.26 1.86
N THR A 266 15.72 -14.60 1.35
CA THR A 266 16.83 -13.67 1.13
C THR A 266 17.07 -13.43 -0.38
N PRO A 267 17.68 -12.30 -0.78
CA PRO A 267 18.06 -12.07 -2.17
C PRO A 267 19.10 -13.10 -2.67
N PRO A 268 19.02 -13.53 -3.96
CA PRO A 268 18.04 -13.11 -4.96
C PRO A 268 16.69 -13.79 -4.78
N GLY A 269 15.60 -13.06 -5.12
CA GLY A 269 14.26 -13.65 -5.15
C GLY A 269 14.11 -14.68 -6.28
N PRO A 270 13.25 -15.70 -6.12
CA PRO A 270 12.97 -16.65 -7.19
C PRO A 270 12.21 -16.00 -8.35
N VAL A 271 12.40 -16.54 -9.56
CA VAL A 271 11.61 -16.15 -10.73
C VAL A 271 10.18 -16.70 -10.57
N LEU A 272 9.18 -15.83 -10.73
CA LEU A 272 7.78 -16.25 -10.67
C LEU A 272 7.39 -16.94 -12.00
N PRO A 273 6.68 -18.09 -11.97
CA PRO A 273 6.11 -18.69 -13.18
C PRO A 273 5.16 -17.75 -13.90
N ASP A 274 5.08 -17.87 -15.22
CA ASP A 274 4.20 -17.01 -16.06
C ASP A 274 2.73 -17.09 -15.63
N GLU A 275 2.26 -18.26 -15.19
CA GLU A 275 0.91 -18.41 -14.64
C GLU A 275 0.69 -17.58 -13.38
N VAL A 276 1.67 -17.57 -12.46
CA VAL A 276 1.61 -16.78 -11.22
C VAL A 276 1.60 -15.29 -11.57
N VAL A 277 2.45 -14.87 -12.50
CA VAL A 277 2.49 -13.48 -13.00
C VAL A 277 1.17 -13.07 -13.61
N ALA A 278 0.63 -13.87 -14.54
CA ALA A 278 -0.63 -13.57 -15.23
C ALA A 278 -1.82 -13.50 -14.27
N ARG A 279 -1.94 -14.48 -13.35
CA ARG A 279 -3.01 -14.49 -12.35
C ARG A 279 -2.90 -13.34 -11.36
N THR A 280 -1.69 -12.97 -10.97
CA THR A 280 -1.46 -11.80 -10.11
C THR A 280 -1.87 -10.52 -10.82
N SER A 281 -1.47 -10.31 -12.07
CA SER A 281 -1.91 -9.16 -12.87
C SER A 281 -3.43 -9.09 -12.99
N ALA A 282 -4.09 -10.21 -13.28
CA ALA A 282 -5.56 -10.27 -13.37
C ALA A 282 -6.24 -9.87 -12.06
N LYS A 283 -5.72 -10.32 -10.89
CA LYS A 283 -6.24 -9.96 -9.57
C LYS A 283 -6.11 -8.46 -9.28
N TYR A 284 -5.00 -7.83 -9.64
CA TYR A 284 -4.79 -6.40 -9.47
C TYR A 284 -5.75 -5.58 -10.36
N LEU A 285 -5.93 -5.99 -11.61
CA LEU A 285 -6.88 -5.36 -12.54
C LEU A 285 -8.33 -5.53 -12.06
N GLU A 286 -8.70 -6.71 -11.57
CA GLU A 286 -10.03 -6.97 -11.00
C GLU A 286 -10.29 -6.09 -9.76
N ALA A 287 -9.31 -5.93 -8.87
CA ALA A 287 -9.43 -5.02 -7.73
C ALA A 287 -9.70 -3.58 -8.19
N TYR A 288 -8.97 -3.11 -9.20
CA TYR A 288 -9.19 -1.78 -9.77
C TYR A 288 -10.60 -1.62 -10.35
N GLU A 289 -11.03 -2.57 -11.19
CA GLU A 289 -12.34 -2.53 -11.84
C GLU A 289 -13.48 -2.55 -10.80
N ARG A 290 -13.40 -3.42 -9.79
CA ARG A 290 -14.41 -3.49 -8.72
C ARG A 290 -14.47 -2.18 -7.92
N LEU A 291 -13.33 -1.59 -7.56
CA LEU A 291 -13.29 -0.35 -6.76
C LEU A 291 -13.77 0.86 -7.55
N THR A 292 -13.35 1.00 -8.79
CA THR A 292 -13.55 2.24 -9.56
C THR A 292 -14.74 2.14 -10.53
N GLY A 293 -15.17 0.95 -10.90
CA GLY A 293 -16.15 0.70 -11.96
C GLY A 293 -15.59 0.96 -13.36
N LYS A 294 -14.27 1.12 -13.50
CA LYS A 294 -13.59 1.42 -14.78
C LYS A 294 -12.65 0.28 -15.15
N GLN A 295 -12.44 0.08 -16.44
CA GLN A 295 -11.33 -0.72 -16.95
C GLN A 295 -10.10 0.16 -17.14
N LEU A 296 -8.94 -0.42 -16.85
CA LEU A 296 -7.66 0.29 -16.96
C LEU A 296 -7.12 0.24 -18.39
#